data_52732ef3d5ab1a5d3d0c6883c00a82ff
#
_entry.id   52732ef3d5ab1a5d3d0c6883c00a82ff
#
_cell.length_a   1.000
_cell.length_b   1.000
_cell.length_c   1.000
_cell.angle_alpha   90.00
_cell.angle_beta   90.00
_cell.angle_gamma   90.00
#
_symmetry.space_group_name_H-M   'P 1'
#
loop_
_entity.id
_entity.type
_entity.pdbx_description
1 polymer ?
#
loop_
_entity_poly.entity_id
_entity_poly.type
_entity_poly.pdbx_seq_one_letter_code
_entity_poly.pdbx_strand_id
1 'polypeptide(L)'
;YVREGCFLCHSQMIRPFRSETERYGPYSLPGESVYDHPFQFGSKRTGPDLARVGGRYSDDWHRDHLREPRSVVPGSVMPSYSWLERTDLDYQNIALDLKVQALLGVPYSADMIANVAADVEAQATVDNPAAADLIKRYPKAQARDFDGNPARITEADALIAYMQMLGTQVDFKLYDDKANIR
;
A
#
# COMPACT_ATOMS: atom_id res chain seq x y z
N TYR A 1 -2.01 -7.64 -3.80
CA TYR A 1 -0.56 -7.83 -3.62
C TYR A 1 -0.21 -9.31 -3.41
N VAL A 2 -0.76 -9.96 -2.38
CA VAL A 2 -0.45 -11.36 -2.05
C VAL A 2 -0.97 -12.31 -3.13
N ARG A 3 -2.21 -12.14 -3.58
CA ARG A 3 -2.82 -12.96 -4.63
C ARG A 3 -2.01 -12.97 -5.93
N GLU A 4 -1.48 -11.81 -6.32
CA GLU A 4 -0.68 -11.67 -7.54
C GLU A 4 0.79 -12.12 -7.37
N GLY A 5 1.20 -12.50 -6.16
CA GLY A 5 2.53 -13.02 -5.90
C GLY A 5 3.65 -11.97 -5.93
N CYS A 6 3.35 -10.70 -5.73
CA CYS A 6 4.33 -9.61 -5.77
C CYS A 6 5.53 -9.86 -4.83
N PHE A 7 5.27 -10.45 -3.65
CA PHE A 7 6.27 -10.82 -2.65
C PHE A 7 7.27 -11.90 -3.13
N LEU A 8 6.99 -12.60 -4.22
CA LEU A 8 7.91 -13.59 -4.80
C LEU A 8 9.08 -12.92 -5.51
N CYS A 9 8.91 -11.70 -6.00
CA CYS A 9 9.92 -10.94 -6.74
C CYS A 9 10.39 -9.68 -5.99
N HIS A 10 9.55 -9.13 -5.10
CA HIS A 10 9.85 -7.94 -4.33
C HIS A 10 9.90 -8.24 -2.83
N SER A 11 10.94 -7.77 -2.15
CA SER A 11 10.92 -7.69 -0.68
C SER A 11 10.18 -6.43 -0.23
N GLN A 12 9.75 -6.43 1.05
CA GLN A 12 9.10 -5.29 1.69
C GLN A 12 9.68 -5.10 3.09
N MET A 13 10.98 -5.30 3.23
CA MET A 13 11.71 -5.11 4.47
C MET A 13 13.14 -4.64 4.18
N ILE A 14 13.49 -3.48 4.69
CA ILE A 14 14.86 -2.96 4.68
C ILE A 14 15.54 -3.39 5.97
N ARG A 15 16.59 -4.18 5.85
CA ARG A 15 17.37 -4.67 6.99
C ARG A 15 18.30 -3.56 7.51
N PRO A 16 18.75 -3.62 8.79
CA PRO A 16 19.61 -2.59 9.39
C PRO A 16 21.08 -2.74 8.94
N PHE A 17 21.31 -2.93 7.65
CA PHE A 17 22.64 -2.96 7.03
C PHE A 17 22.89 -1.67 6.26
N ARG A 18 24.11 -1.15 6.36
CA ARG A 18 24.48 0.10 5.70
C ARG A 18 24.18 0.09 4.20
N SER A 19 24.50 -0.99 3.50
CA SER A 19 24.23 -1.12 2.06
C SER A 19 22.74 -1.05 1.71
N GLU A 20 21.87 -1.51 2.59
CA GLU A 20 20.41 -1.45 2.38
C GLU A 20 19.86 -0.06 2.71
N THR A 21 20.29 0.51 3.83
CA THR A 21 19.80 1.81 4.25
C THR A 21 20.29 2.93 3.33
N GLU A 22 21.49 2.83 2.77
CA GLU A 22 21.98 3.75 1.75
C GLU A 22 21.20 3.64 0.44
N ARG A 23 20.74 2.43 0.08
CA ARG A 23 20.01 2.20 -1.17
C ARG A 23 18.52 2.55 -1.07
N TYR A 24 17.85 2.18 0.03
CA TYR A 24 16.41 2.23 0.14
C TYR A 24 15.89 3.23 1.18
N GLY A 25 16.74 3.71 2.07
CA GLY A 25 16.37 4.59 3.17
C GLY A 25 16.32 3.88 4.53
N PRO A 26 15.68 4.44 5.55
CA PRO A 26 15.68 3.89 6.91
C PRO A 26 15.25 2.43 6.96
N TYR A 27 15.87 1.62 7.84
CA TYR A 27 15.48 0.23 8.01
C TYR A 27 14.05 0.10 8.54
N SER A 28 13.41 -1.01 8.20
CA SER A 28 12.00 -1.24 8.52
C SER A 28 11.74 -1.40 10.02
N LEU A 29 10.65 -0.80 10.48
CA LEU A 29 10.19 -0.86 11.86
C LEU A 29 8.83 -1.59 11.92
N PRO A 30 8.53 -2.32 13.02
CA PRO A 30 7.25 -3.03 13.16
C PRO A 30 6.01 -2.15 12.98
N GLY A 31 6.09 -0.88 13.37
CA GLY A 31 5.00 0.09 13.23
C GLY A 31 4.56 0.34 11.78
N GLU A 32 5.39 0.01 10.80
CA GLU A 32 5.04 0.18 9.38
C GLU A 32 4.11 -0.91 8.86
N SER A 33 4.04 -2.04 9.54
CA SER A 33 3.32 -3.25 9.10
C SER A 33 2.16 -3.62 10.01
N VAL A 34 1.63 -2.68 10.80
CA VAL A 34 0.56 -2.95 11.77
C VAL A 34 -0.73 -3.44 11.13
N TYR A 35 -0.95 -3.11 9.84
CA TYR A 35 -2.10 -3.54 9.07
C TYR A 35 -1.82 -4.75 8.17
N ASP A 36 -0.57 -5.19 8.08
CA ASP A 36 -0.19 -6.36 7.26
C ASP A 36 -0.34 -7.66 8.08
N HIS A 37 -1.36 -8.45 7.75
CA HIS A 37 -1.53 -9.75 8.36
C HIS A 37 -1.96 -10.78 7.29
N PRO A 38 -1.08 -11.68 6.89
CA PRO A 38 0.28 -11.90 7.40
C PRO A 38 1.25 -10.77 7.04
N PHE A 39 2.25 -10.60 7.91
CA PHE A 39 3.35 -9.68 7.70
C PHE A 39 4.04 -9.92 6.35
N GLN A 40 4.17 -8.87 5.54
CA GLN A 40 4.77 -8.95 4.22
C GLN A 40 6.27 -8.71 4.30
N PHE A 41 7.03 -9.75 4.11
CA PHE A 41 8.47 -9.73 4.24
C PHE A 41 9.17 -9.77 2.87
N GLY A 42 8.87 -10.81 2.08
CA GLY A 42 9.54 -11.08 0.81
C GLY A 42 11.02 -11.44 1.01
N SER A 43 11.46 -12.54 0.45
CA SER A 43 12.85 -13.03 0.60
C SER A 43 13.72 -12.80 -0.63
N LYS A 44 13.16 -12.30 -1.72
CA LYS A 44 13.85 -12.07 -2.99
C LYS A 44 13.72 -10.61 -3.42
N ARG A 45 14.69 -10.18 -4.22
CA ARG A 45 14.72 -8.86 -4.86
C ARG A 45 15.05 -9.01 -6.34
N THR A 46 14.24 -9.79 -7.07
CA THR A 46 14.23 -9.77 -8.53
C THR A 46 13.85 -8.38 -9.01
N GLY A 47 12.84 -7.78 -8.38
CA GLY A 47 12.58 -6.34 -8.38
C GLY A 47 13.11 -5.66 -7.11
N PRO A 48 13.05 -4.32 -7.01
CA PRO A 48 13.50 -3.58 -5.83
C PRO A 48 12.62 -3.85 -4.60
N ASP A 49 13.14 -3.52 -3.41
CA ASP A 49 12.37 -3.49 -2.17
C ASP A 49 11.30 -2.41 -2.23
N LEU A 50 10.08 -2.72 -1.76
CA LEU A 50 8.91 -1.85 -1.83
C LEU A 50 8.62 -1.08 -0.54
N ALA A 51 9.35 -1.34 0.56
CA ALA A 51 9.05 -0.75 1.86
C ALA A 51 9.06 0.80 1.90
N ARG A 52 9.68 1.45 0.90
CA ARG A 52 9.77 2.92 0.79
C ARG A 52 9.28 3.42 -0.57
N VAL A 53 8.33 2.72 -1.19
CA VAL A 53 7.86 3.09 -2.53
C VAL A 53 6.80 4.19 -2.48
N GLY A 54 6.07 4.32 -1.37
CA GLY A 54 5.00 5.31 -1.22
C GLY A 54 5.50 6.73 -1.40
N GLY A 55 4.82 7.48 -2.26
CA GLY A 55 5.17 8.85 -2.62
C GLY A 55 6.40 9.00 -3.51
N ARG A 56 7.07 7.90 -3.89
CA ARG A 56 8.26 7.94 -4.74
C ARG A 56 7.94 8.10 -6.22
N TYR A 57 6.86 7.51 -6.65
CA TYR A 57 6.36 7.57 -8.03
C TYR A 57 4.91 8.05 -8.03
N SER A 58 4.48 8.66 -9.14
CA SER A 58 3.08 9.06 -9.32
C SER A 58 2.16 7.84 -9.48
N ASP A 59 0.87 8.05 -9.28
CA ASP A 59 -0.15 7.01 -9.52
C ASP A 59 -0.14 6.57 -10.98
N ASP A 60 -0.02 7.51 -11.92
CA ASP A 60 0.12 7.22 -13.36
C ASP A 60 1.32 6.31 -13.66
N TRP A 61 2.46 6.57 -13.00
CA TRP A 61 3.63 5.72 -13.16
C TRP A 61 3.35 4.30 -12.64
N HIS A 62 2.70 4.17 -11.48
CA HIS A 62 2.33 2.86 -10.94
C HIS A 62 1.36 2.13 -11.86
N ARG A 63 0.32 2.82 -12.35
CA ARG A 63 -0.65 2.27 -13.31
C ARG A 63 0.07 1.75 -14.57
N ASP A 64 0.88 2.59 -15.20
CA ASP A 64 1.58 2.24 -16.43
C ASP A 64 2.60 1.12 -16.21
N HIS A 65 3.28 1.12 -15.05
CA HIS A 65 4.20 0.04 -14.66
C HIS A 65 3.49 -1.29 -14.40
N LEU A 66 2.30 -1.29 -13.83
CA LEU A 66 1.49 -2.50 -13.65
C LEU A 66 0.92 -2.99 -14.99
N ARG A 67 0.46 -2.08 -15.84
CA ARG A 67 -0.10 -2.39 -17.15
C ARG A 67 0.94 -2.99 -18.09
N GLU A 68 2.06 -2.31 -18.27
CA GLU A 68 3.18 -2.70 -19.13
C GLU A 68 4.50 -2.20 -18.53
N PRO A 69 5.17 -3.00 -17.70
CA PRO A 69 6.37 -2.57 -16.98
C PRO A 69 7.47 -1.97 -17.87
N ARG A 70 7.61 -2.48 -19.09
CA ARG A 70 8.64 -2.02 -20.03
C ARG A 70 8.35 -0.65 -20.63
N SER A 71 7.11 -0.17 -20.53
CA SER A 71 6.76 1.18 -21.02
C SER A 71 7.47 2.27 -20.22
N VAL A 72 7.68 2.05 -18.92
CA VAL A 72 8.35 3.01 -18.02
C VAL A 72 9.74 2.54 -17.56
N VAL A 73 10.04 1.24 -17.64
CA VAL A 73 11.34 0.64 -17.33
C VAL A 73 11.70 -0.35 -18.43
N PRO A 74 12.37 0.08 -19.54
CA PRO A 74 12.58 -0.76 -20.73
C PRO A 74 13.26 -2.10 -20.48
N GLY A 75 14.14 -2.20 -19.47
CA GLY A 75 14.83 -3.44 -19.07
C GLY A 75 14.06 -4.31 -18.08
N SER A 76 12.79 -4.01 -17.79
CA SER A 76 12.02 -4.75 -16.79
C SER A 76 11.76 -6.19 -17.21
N VAL A 77 11.92 -7.11 -16.25
CA VAL A 77 11.50 -8.52 -16.35
C VAL A 77 10.18 -8.79 -15.63
N MET A 78 9.58 -7.76 -15.04
CA MET A 78 8.29 -7.85 -14.38
C MET A 78 7.21 -8.18 -15.43
N PRO A 79 6.31 -9.13 -15.16
CA PRO A 79 5.17 -9.40 -16.05
C PRO A 79 4.15 -8.27 -16.02
N SER A 80 3.31 -8.18 -17.05
CA SER A 80 2.16 -7.30 -17.09
C SER A 80 1.09 -7.78 -16.11
N TYR A 81 0.40 -6.85 -15.46
CA TYR A 81 -0.76 -7.07 -14.60
C TYR A 81 -1.96 -6.24 -15.11
N SER A 82 -2.09 -6.11 -16.42
CA SER A 82 -3.09 -5.26 -17.06
C SER A 82 -4.56 -5.62 -16.75
N TRP A 83 -4.82 -6.81 -16.20
CA TRP A 83 -6.17 -7.19 -15.77
C TRP A 83 -6.66 -6.43 -14.54
N LEU A 84 -5.75 -5.92 -13.69
CA LEU A 84 -6.12 -5.20 -12.46
C LEU A 84 -6.98 -3.97 -12.74
N GLU A 85 -6.72 -3.26 -13.85
CA GLU A 85 -7.51 -2.09 -14.27
C GLU A 85 -8.89 -2.47 -14.84
N ARG A 86 -9.11 -3.74 -15.16
CA ARG A 86 -10.34 -4.24 -15.78
C ARG A 86 -11.20 -5.04 -14.82
N THR A 87 -10.67 -5.34 -13.64
CA THR A 87 -11.35 -6.11 -12.61
C THR A 87 -11.86 -5.15 -11.55
N ASP A 88 -13.18 -5.17 -11.32
CA ASP A 88 -13.78 -4.40 -10.23
C ASP A 88 -13.31 -4.92 -8.88
N LEU A 89 -13.05 -4.02 -7.95
CA LEU A 89 -12.70 -4.38 -6.59
C LEU A 89 -13.93 -4.94 -5.87
N ASP A 90 -13.83 -6.16 -5.37
CA ASP A 90 -14.87 -6.74 -4.49
C ASP A 90 -14.61 -6.27 -3.04
N TYR A 91 -15.30 -5.22 -2.63
CA TYR A 91 -15.18 -4.64 -1.30
C TYR A 91 -16.49 -4.71 -0.48
N GLN A 92 -17.56 -5.25 -1.03
CA GLN A 92 -18.88 -5.26 -0.36
C GLN A 92 -18.88 -6.11 0.93
N ASN A 93 -18.05 -7.15 0.98
CA ASN A 93 -17.95 -8.06 2.11
C ASN A 93 -16.70 -7.82 2.98
N ILE A 94 -15.89 -6.81 2.67
CA ILE A 94 -14.59 -6.54 3.32
C ILE A 94 -14.72 -6.31 4.85
N ALA A 95 -15.89 -5.92 5.35
CA ALA A 95 -16.15 -5.76 6.78
C ALA A 95 -15.94 -7.06 7.57
N LEU A 96 -16.21 -8.22 6.96
CA LEU A 96 -15.94 -9.51 7.58
C LEU A 96 -14.43 -9.76 7.72
N ASP A 97 -13.68 -9.44 6.68
CA ASP A 97 -12.22 -9.58 6.68
C ASP A 97 -11.58 -8.68 7.74
N LEU A 98 -12.02 -7.42 7.85
CA LEU A 98 -11.55 -6.51 8.89
C LEU A 98 -11.88 -7.00 10.30
N LYS A 99 -13.06 -7.62 10.51
CA LYS A 99 -13.40 -8.25 11.79
C LYS A 99 -12.44 -9.38 12.14
N VAL A 100 -12.13 -10.25 11.19
CA VAL A 100 -11.15 -11.34 11.39
C VAL A 100 -9.79 -10.76 11.68
N GLN A 101 -9.35 -9.76 10.93
CA GLN A 101 -8.08 -9.08 11.15
C GLN A 101 -8.00 -8.44 12.55
N ALA A 102 -9.08 -7.80 13.00
CA ALA A 102 -9.16 -7.23 14.35
C ALA A 102 -9.03 -8.29 15.46
N LEU A 103 -9.65 -9.47 15.26
CA LEU A 103 -9.50 -10.61 16.18
C LEU A 103 -8.05 -11.13 16.24
N LEU A 104 -7.29 -10.98 15.16
CA LEU A 104 -5.88 -11.35 15.08
C LEU A 104 -4.93 -10.25 15.59
N GLY A 105 -5.47 -9.14 16.08
CA GLY A 105 -4.71 -8.04 16.69
C GLY A 105 -4.37 -6.88 15.76
N VAL A 106 -4.88 -6.86 14.52
CA VAL A 106 -4.75 -5.69 13.66
C VAL A 106 -5.62 -4.55 14.23
N PRO A 107 -5.15 -3.29 14.29
CA PRO A 107 -5.80 -2.22 15.04
C PRO A 107 -7.00 -1.59 14.31
N TYR A 108 -7.94 -2.42 13.85
CA TYR A 108 -9.21 -1.95 13.32
C TYR A 108 -10.23 -1.72 14.43
N SER A 109 -10.69 -0.48 14.57
CA SER A 109 -11.78 -0.14 15.50
C SER A 109 -13.14 -0.59 14.97
N ALA A 110 -14.13 -0.64 15.87
CA ALA A 110 -15.53 -0.94 15.47
C ALA A 110 -16.06 0.06 14.44
N ASP A 111 -15.67 1.34 14.55
CA ASP A 111 -16.07 2.39 13.60
C ASP A 111 -15.44 2.17 12.22
N MET A 112 -14.16 1.82 12.15
CA MET A 112 -13.49 1.45 10.90
C MET A 112 -14.19 0.28 10.21
N ILE A 113 -14.51 -0.77 10.97
CA ILE A 113 -15.19 -1.97 10.43
C ILE A 113 -16.60 -1.63 9.91
N ALA A 114 -17.34 -0.80 10.67
CA ALA A 114 -18.72 -0.46 10.30
C ALA A 114 -18.80 0.40 9.03
N ASN A 115 -17.78 1.19 8.75
CA ASN A 115 -17.78 2.15 7.64
C ASN A 115 -16.90 1.72 6.46
N VAL A 116 -16.28 0.55 6.49
CA VAL A 116 -15.22 0.18 5.54
C VAL A 116 -15.65 0.26 4.07
N ALA A 117 -16.88 -0.14 3.70
CA ALA A 117 -17.33 -0.05 2.30
C ALA A 117 -17.42 1.42 1.84
N ALA A 118 -17.98 2.29 2.69
CA ALA A 118 -18.04 3.73 2.41
C ALA A 118 -16.64 4.37 2.40
N ASP A 119 -15.72 3.86 3.23
CA ASP A 119 -14.32 4.31 3.24
C ASP A 119 -13.57 3.94 1.95
N VAL A 120 -13.81 2.76 1.40
CA VAL A 120 -13.25 2.37 0.09
C VAL A 120 -13.77 3.29 -1.02
N GLU A 121 -15.08 3.55 -1.04
CA GLU A 121 -15.68 4.49 -2.01
C GLU A 121 -15.12 5.91 -1.84
N ALA A 122 -14.99 6.37 -0.60
CA ALA A 122 -14.45 7.69 -0.30
C ALA A 122 -12.97 7.81 -0.67
N GLN A 123 -12.22 6.73 -0.57
CA GLN A 123 -10.79 6.71 -0.90
C GLN A 123 -10.53 6.75 -2.40
N ALA A 124 -11.32 6.03 -3.19
CA ALA A 124 -11.08 5.85 -4.63
C ALA A 124 -11.91 6.81 -5.51
N THR A 125 -12.75 7.67 -4.93
CA THR A 125 -13.61 8.59 -5.69
C THR A 125 -13.17 10.03 -5.49
N VAL A 126 -12.94 10.73 -6.60
CA VAL A 126 -12.57 12.16 -6.59
C VAL A 126 -13.68 12.99 -5.95
N ASP A 127 -13.31 13.94 -5.09
CA ASP A 127 -14.21 14.90 -4.45
C ASP A 127 -15.36 14.24 -3.65
N ASN A 128 -15.18 13.02 -3.17
CA ASN A 128 -16.18 12.37 -2.33
C ASN A 128 -16.34 13.12 -1.00
N PRO A 129 -17.56 13.55 -0.62
CA PRO A 129 -17.79 14.28 0.63
C PRO A 129 -17.42 13.47 1.88
N ALA A 130 -17.45 12.14 1.83
CA ALA A 130 -17.06 11.27 2.93
C ALA A 130 -15.52 11.15 3.13
N ALA A 131 -14.71 11.72 2.23
CA ALA A 131 -13.25 11.69 2.35
C ALA A 131 -12.75 12.31 3.67
N ALA A 132 -13.44 13.32 4.20
CA ALA A 132 -13.09 13.92 5.49
C ALA A 132 -13.27 12.93 6.66
N ASP A 133 -14.27 12.07 6.62
CA ASP A 133 -14.51 11.06 7.66
C ASP A 133 -13.58 9.86 7.51
N LEU A 134 -13.24 9.48 6.28
CA LEU A 134 -12.16 8.53 6.01
C LEU A 134 -10.84 8.99 6.66
N ILE A 135 -10.43 10.24 6.43
CA ILE A 135 -9.18 10.79 6.99
C ILE A 135 -9.20 10.85 8.53
N LYS A 136 -10.36 11.06 9.16
CA LYS A 136 -10.47 10.96 10.63
C LYS A 136 -10.20 9.54 11.14
N ARG A 137 -10.71 8.52 10.44
CA ARG A 137 -10.47 7.11 10.78
C ARG A 137 -9.07 6.64 10.43
N TYR A 138 -8.56 7.12 9.30
CA TYR A 138 -7.24 6.76 8.76
C TYR A 138 -6.43 8.03 8.43
N PRO A 139 -5.76 8.65 9.40
CA PRO A 139 -5.11 9.96 9.24
C PRO A 139 -4.05 10.05 8.14
N LYS A 140 -3.55 8.91 7.67
CA LYS A 140 -2.56 8.84 6.59
C LYS A 140 -3.13 8.34 5.25
N ALA A 141 -4.42 8.08 5.19
CA ALA A 141 -5.08 7.71 3.95
C ALA A 141 -5.03 8.88 2.95
N GLN A 142 -4.93 8.54 1.69
CA GLN A 142 -5.03 9.47 0.57
C GLN A 142 -6.32 9.14 -0.18
N ALA A 143 -7.11 10.14 -0.48
CA ALA A 143 -8.37 10.00 -1.19
C ALA A 143 -8.26 10.64 -2.57
N ARG A 144 -8.29 9.82 -3.62
CA ARG A 144 -8.23 10.23 -5.02
C ARG A 144 -8.50 9.04 -5.94
N ASP A 145 -8.72 9.31 -7.20
CA ASP A 145 -8.68 8.32 -8.27
C ASP A 145 -7.21 7.89 -8.48
N PHE A 146 -6.91 6.62 -8.24
CA PHE A 146 -5.54 6.09 -8.32
C PHE A 146 -5.20 5.52 -9.70
N ASP A 147 -6.16 4.94 -10.40
CA ASP A 147 -5.93 4.32 -11.71
C ASP A 147 -6.30 5.21 -12.90
N GLY A 148 -6.88 6.40 -12.66
CA GLY A 148 -7.29 7.34 -13.68
C GLY A 148 -8.62 6.99 -14.34
N ASN A 149 -9.45 6.15 -13.71
CA ASN A 149 -10.76 5.75 -14.20
C ASN A 149 -11.88 6.00 -13.17
N PRO A 150 -12.38 7.22 -13.03
CA PRO A 150 -13.33 7.59 -11.98
C PRO A 150 -14.71 6.91 -12.09
N ALA A 151 -14.95 6.15 -13.15
CA ALA A 151 -16.23 5.46 -13.37
C ALA A 151 -16.33 4.13 -12.61
N ARG A 152 -15.23 3.59 -12.11
CA ARG A 152 -15.15 2.28 -11.45
C ARG A 152 -14.10 2.31 -10.36
N ILE A 153 -14.29 1.49 -9.33
CA ILE A 153 -13.25 1.20 -8.35
C ILE A 153 -12.68 -0.17 -8.71
N THR A 154 -11.41 -0.20 -9.06
CA THR A 154 -10.74 -1.37 -9.61
C THR A 154 -9.73 -1.99 -8.63
N GLU A 155 -9.25 -3.18 -8.93
CA GLU A 155 -8.15 -3.80 -8.18
C GLU A 155 -6.84 -3.00 -8.35
N ALA A 156 -6.69 -2.26 -9.45
CA ALA A 156 -5.55 -1.37 -9.65
C ALA A 156 -5.58 -0.20 -8.66
N ASP A 157 -6.74 0.44 -8.43
CA ASP A 157 -6.88 1.46 -7.37
C ASP A 157 -6.41 0.96 -6.03
N ALA A 158 -6.90 -0.20 -5.61
CA ALA A 158 -6.54 -0.80 -4.32
C ALA A 158 -5.04 -1.09 -4.22
N LEU A 159 -4.43 -1.62 -5.27
CA LEU A 159 -3.00 -1.93 -5.28
C LEU A 159 -2.15 -0.66 -5.30
N ILE A 160 -2.51 0.34 -6.09
CA ILE A 160 -1.77 1.62 -6.14
C ILE A 160 -1.89 2.35 -4.79
N ALA A 161 -3.10 2.41 -4.22
CA ALA A 161 -3.31 2.97 -2.88
C ALA A 161 -2.41 2.28 -1.83
N TYR A 162 -2.33 0.95 -1.85
CA TYR A 162 -1.43 0.18 -1.00
C TYR A 162 0.04 0.54 -1.24
N MET A 163 0.50 0.61 -2.50
CA MET A 163 1.88 1.02 -2.81
C MET A 163 2.18 2.43 -2.29
N GLN A 164 1.26 3.36 -2.41
CA GLN A 164 1.43 4.74 -1.94
C GLN A 164 1.43 4.87 -0.41
N MET A 165 0.89 3.90 0.31
CA MET A 165 0.94 3.85 1.77
C MET A 165 2.30 3.37 2.28
N LEU A 166 2.99 2.51 1.55
CA LEU A 166 4.23 1.87 2.00
C LEU A 166 5.32 2.88 2.37
N GLY A 167 5.85 2.77 3.58
CA GLY A 167 6.87 3.67 4.11
C GLY A 167 6.34 4.99 4.69
N THR A 168 5.01 5.18 4.76
CA THR A 168 4.40 6.40 5.29
C THR A 168 3.84 6.25 6.71
N GLN A 169 3.72 5.02 7.22
CA GLN A 169 3.09 4.75 8.51
C GLN A 169 3.90 5.25 9.71
N VAL A 170 5.21 5.32 9.58
CA VAL A 170 6.13 5.81 10.62
C VAL A 170 6.80 7.09 10.14
N ASP A 171 6.83 8.11 10.99
CA ASP A 171 7.61 9.32 10.74
C ASP A 171 9.05 9.11 11.24
N PHE A 172 9.95 8.77 10.34
CA PHE A 172 11.36 8.54 10.66
C PHE A 172 12.10 9.80 11.12
N LYS A 173 11.55 11.01 10.90
CA LYS A 173 12.15 12.27 11.39
C LYS A 173 12.02 12.43 12.90
N LEU A 174 11.11 11.69 13.53
CA LEU A 174 10.95 11.66 14.98
C LEU A 174 12.01 10.81 15.69
N TYR A 175 12.74 9.96 14.93
CA TYR A 175 13.81 9.13 15.48
C TYR A 175 15.12 9.87 15.41
N ASP A 176 15.72 10.11 16.55
CA ASP A 176 17.07 10.61 16.65
C ASP A 176 17.98 9.62 17.42
N ASP A 177 19.30 9.77 17.21
CA ASP A 177 20.30 8.92 17.84
C ASP A 177 20.40 9.13 19.37
N LYS A 178 19.93 10.28 19.87
CA LYS A 178 19.96 10.66 21.29
C LYS A 178 18.79 10.05 22.06
N ALA A 179 17.60 10.04 21.46
CA ALA A 179 16.41 9.45 22.05
C ALA A 179 16.52 7.93 22.20
N ASN A 180 17.41 7.26 21.43
CA ASN A 180 17.65 5.81 21.44
C ASN A 180 16.34 5.01 21.52
N ILE A 181 15.32 5.47 20.84
CA ILE A 181 14.03 4.80 20.73
C ILE A 181 14.22 3.60 19.78
N ARG A 182 14.24 2.39 20.35
CA ARG A 182 14.41 1.13 19.64
C ARG A 182 13.12 0.31 19.68
#